data_a58b915ffa318a540c3e0902a698eb41
#
_entry.id   a58b915ffa318a540c3e0902a698eb41
#
_cell.length_a   1.000
_cell.length_b   1.000
_cell.length_c   1.000
_cell.angle_alpha   90.00
_cell.angle_beta   90.00
_cell.angle_gamma   90.00
#
_symmetry.space_group_name_H-M   'P 1'
#
loop_
_entity.id
_entity.type
_entity.pdbx_description
1 polymer ?
#
loop_
_entity_poly.entity_id
_entity_poly.type
_entity_poly.pdbx_seq_one_letter_code
_entity_poly.pdbx_strand_id
1 'polypeptide(L)'
;AHTIGRAQCRFFVDRLYNFSNTGNPDPTLNTTYLQTLSAICPNGGPGTNLTNFDPTTPDTLDKNYYSNLQVHKGLLQSDQELFSTTGADTISIVNSFSSNQTLFFENFKASMIKMGNIGVLTGSQGEIRQQCNFVNGNSAGLATLATKESSEYGM
;
A
#
# COMPACT_ATOMS: atom_id res chain seq x y z
N ALA A 1 3.82 3.00 5.73
CA ALA A 1 4.81 2.07 5.18
C ALA A 1 4.11 0.80 4.71
N HIS A 2 4.37 0.40 3.48
CA HIS A 2 3.83 -0.82 2.88
C HIS A 2 4.77 -2.01 3.14
N THR A 3 5.18 -2.22 4.37
CA THR A 3 6.04 -3.35 4.77
C THR A 3 5.28 -4.67 4.81
N ILE A 4 3.94 -4.62 4.86
CA ILE A 4 3.03 -5.77 4.75
C ILE A 4 1.87 -5.43 3.82
N GLY A 5 1.17 -6.45 3.34
CA GLY A 5 -0.02 -6.31 2.51
C GLY A 5 0.23 -6.48 1.03
N ARG A 6 -0.85 -6.40 0.25
CA ARG A 6 -0.88 -6.67 -1.18
C ARG A 6 -1.69 -5.62 -1.92
N ALA A 7 -1.34 -5.38 -3.19
CA ALA A 7 -2.12 -4.56 -4.10
C ALA A 7 -2.54 -5.34 -5.34
N GLN A 8 -3.70 -5.01 -5.88
CA GLN A 8 -4.15 -5.53 -7.17
C GLN A 8 -3.41 -4.84 -8.32
N CYS A 9 -3.14 -5.58 -9.40
CA CYS A 9 -2.43 -5.10 -10.59
C CYS A 9 -2.99 -3.79 -11.13
N ARG A 10 -4.31 -3.61 -11.13
CA ARG A 10 -4.97 -2.39 -11.64
C ARG A 10 -4.49 -1.07 -10.99
N PHE A 11 -3.87 -1.13 -9.81
CA PHE A 11 -3.41 0.06 -9.09
C PHE A 11 -2.00 0.53 -9.48
N PHE A 12 -1.27 -0.30 -10.26
CA PHE A 12 0.11 0.03 -10.67
C PHE A 12 0.46 -0.46 -12.08
N VAL A 13 -0.50 -1.02 -12.83
CA VAL A 13 -0.25 -1.54 -14.19
C VAL A 13 0.31 -0.47 -15.12
N ASP A 14 -0.08 0.79 -14.95
CA ASP A 14 0.45 1.89 -15.74
C ASP A 14 1.96 2.08 -15.54
N ARG A 15 2.50 1.80 -14.34
CA ARG A 15 3.95 1.80 -14.09
C ARG A 15 4.70 0.75 -14.89
N LEU A 16 4.03 -0.33 -15.28
CA LEU A 16 4.65 -1.44 -16.01
C LEU A 16 4.65 -1.22 -17.52
N TYR A 17 3.68 -0.46 -18.06
CA TYR A 17 3.44 -0.45 -19.50
C TYR A 17 3.21 0.95 -20.10
N ASN A 18 2.75 1.92 -19.33
CA ASN A 18 2.36 3.24 -19.87
C ASN A 18 2.56 4.37 -18.85
N PHE A 19 3.72 4.39 -18.21
CA PHE A 19 4.01 5.38 -17.17
C PHE A 19 3.92 6.81 -17.73
N SER A 20 3.12 7.65 -17.08
CA SER A 20 2.88 9.05 -17.49
C SER A 20 2.44 9.19 -18.96
N ASN A 21 1.70 8.22 -19.49
CA ASN A 21 1.25 8.16 -20.89
C ASN A 21 2.38 8.15 -21.93
N THR A 22 3.54 7.64 -21.58
CA THR A 22 4.71 7.55 -22.48
C THR A 22 4.72 6.29 -23.35
N GLY A 23 3.85 5.32 -23.06
CA GLY A 23 3.88 3.97 -23.66
C GLY A 23 5.08 3.12 -23.19
N ASN A 24 5.81 3.57 -22.17
CA ASN A 24 6.96 2.89 -21.59
C ASN A 24 6.78 2.64 -20.09
N PRO A 25 7.53 1.67 -19.53
CA PRO A 25 7.56 1.47 -18.08
C PRO A 25 8.14 2.69 -17.34
N ASP A 26 7.82 2.78 -16.04
CA ASP A 26 8.41 3.75 -15.13
C ASP A 26 9.95 3.58 -15.08
N PRO A 27 10.72 4.61 -15.46
CA PRO A 27 12.18 4.53 -15.51
C PRO A 27 12.82 4.38 -14.13
N THR A 28 12.09 4.66 -13.05
CA THR A 28 12.56 4.46 -11.68
C THR A 28 12.38 3.04 -11.18
N LEU A 29 11.72 2.15 -11.93
CA LEU A 29 11.48 0.79 -11.53
C LEU A 29 12.67 -0.12 -11.91
N ASN A 30 13.15 -0.90 -10.94
CA ASN A 30 14.19 -1.91 -11.17
C ASN A 30 13.80 -2.87 -12.29
N THR A 31 14.69 -3.06 -13.28
CA THR A 31 14.39 -3.84 -14.49
C THR A 31 14.07 -5.31 -14.23
N THR A 32 14.76 -5.94 -13.29
CA THR A 32 14.48 -7.33 -12.90
C THR A 32 13.13 -7.44 -12.17
N TYR A 33 12.83 -6.47 -11.33
CA TYR A 33 11.55 -6.43 -10.62
C TYR A 33 10.39 -6.13 -11.59
N LEU A 34 10.59 -5.27 -12.59
CA LEU A 34 9.65 -5.04 -13.69
C LEU A 34 9.29 -6.36 -14.39
N GLN A 35 10.28 -7.20 -14.72
CA GLN A 35 10.02 -8.51 -15.35
C GLN A 35 9.19 -9.41 -14.45
N THR A 36 9.48 -9.45 -13.16
CA THR A 36 8.69 -10.21 -12.17
C THR A 36 7.24 -9.71 -12.11
N LEU A 37 7.05 -8.40 -12.03
CA LEU A 37 5.73 -7.79 -11.96
C LEU A 37 4.94 -7.99 -13.25
N SER A 38 5.57 -7.89 -14.40
CA SER A 38 4.93 -8.11 -15.71
C SER A 38 4.45 -9.56 -15.91
N ALA A 39 5.13 -10.53 -15.29
CA ALA A 39 4.68 -11.92 -15.28
C ALA A 39 3.43 -12.13 -14.42
N ILE A 40 3.31 -11.40 -13.30
CA ILE A 40 2.15 -11.46 -12.40
C ILE A 40 0.98 -10.65 -12.97
N CYS A 41 1.28 -9.51 -13.57
CA CYS A 41 0.34 -8.51 -14.08
C CYS A 41 0.57 -8.29 -15.59
N PRO A 42 0.23 -9.24 -16.47
CA PRO A 42 0.43 -9.09 -17.90
C PRO A 42 -0.41 -7.93 -18.47
N ASN A 43 0.10 -7.29 -19.51
CA ASN A 43 -0.62 -6.22 -20.20
C ASN A 43 -1.97 -6.74 -20.74
N GLY A 44 -3.06 -6.04 -20.43
CA GLY A 44 -4.42 -6.46 -20.76
C GLY A 44 -4.93 -7.67 -19.96
N GLY A 45 -4.18 -8.13 -18.97
CA GLY A 45 -4.57 -9.23 -18.09
C GLY A 45 -5.57 -8.79 -16.98
N PRO A 46 -5.97 -9.75 -16.12
CA PRO A 46 -6.91 -9.46 -15.05
C PRO A 46 -6.29 -8.49 -14.04
N GLY A 47 -6.89 -7.31 -13.91
CA GLY A 47 -6.43 -6.29 -12.97
C GLY A 47 -6.58 -6.67 -11.49
N THR A 48 -7.21 -7.80 -11.19
CA THR A 48 -7.47 -8.31 -9.84
C THR A 48 -6.34 -9.15 -9.26
N ASN A 49 -5.37 -9.60 -10.08
CA ASN A 49 -4.21 -10.32 -9.57
C ASN A 49 -3.51 -9.51 -8.48
N LEU A 50 -3.07 -10.20 -7.42
CA LEU A 50 -2.43 -9.60 -6.26
C LEU A 50 -0.91 -9.78 -6.31
N THR A 51 -0.18 -8.75 -5.85
CA THR A 51 1.25 -8.85 -5.55
C THR A 51 1.58 -8.14 -4.24
N ASN A 52 2.72 -8.49 -3.66
CA ASN A 52 3.14 -7.98 -2.36
C ASN A 52 3.69 -6.56 -2.47
N PHE A 53 3.41 -5.71 -1.48
CA PHE A 53 4.09 -4.41 -1.36
C PHE A 53 5.58 -4.57 -1.05
N ASP A 54 5.90 -5.51 -0.17
CA ASP A 54 7.27 -5.90 0.14
C ASP A 54 7.59 -7.25 -0.53
N PRO A 55 8.42 -7.27 -1.58
CA PRO A 55 8.80 -8.51 -2.24
C PRO A 55 9.79 -9.36 -1.45
N THR A 56 10.40 -8.83 -0.37
CA THR A 56 11.44 -9.51 0.41
C THR A 56 10.84 -10.28 1.58
N THR A 57 9.99 -9.63 2.38
CA THR A 57 9.34 -10.17 3.57
C THR A 57 7.86 -9.80 3.60
N PRO A 58 7.02 -10.39 2.73
CA PRO A 58 5.67 -9.91 2.43
C PRO A 58 4.70 -9.82 3.61
N ASP A 59 4.90 -10.68 4.61
CA ASP A 59 3.98 -10.85 5.74
C ASP A 59 4.67 -10.51 7.09
N THR A 60 5.82 -9.83 7.04
CA THR A 60 6.57 -9.41 8.23
C THR A 60 6.64 -7.89 8.32
N LEU A 61 6.24 -7.33 9.46
CA LEU A 61 6.44 -5.91 9.73
C LEU A 61 7.92 -5.68 10.07
N ASP A 62 8.71 -5.23 9.09
CA ASP A 62 10.14 -4.98 9.25
C ASP A 62 10.63 -3.82 8.37
N LYS A 63 11.95 -3.62 8.34
CA LYS A 63 12.60 -2.54 7.60
C LYS A 63 12.78 -2.80 6.10
N ASN A 64 12.51 -4.02 5.61
CA ASN A 64 12.87 -4.44 4.25
C ASN A 64 12.12 -3.65 3.17
N TYR A 65 10.91 -3.18 3.44
CA TYR A 65 10.22 -2.21 2.58
C TYR A 65 11.13 -1.03 2.21
N TYR A 66 11.82 -0.42 3.18
CA TYR A 66 12.73 0.72 2.92
C TYR A 66 13.98 0.30 2.17
N SER A 67 14.53 -0.87 2.45
CA SER A 67 15.65 -1.43 1.68
C SER A 67 15.27 -1.70 0.23
N ASN A 68 14.04 -2.12 -0.02
CA ASN A 68 13.50 -2.33 -1.36
C ASN A 68 13.36 -1.00 -2.15
N LEU A 69 13.00 0.10 -1.50
CA LEU A 69 12.97 1.42 -2.14
C LEU A 69 14.36 1.85 -2.63
N GLN A 70 15.42 1.57 -1.86
CA GLN A 70 16.79 1.91 -2.22
C GLN A 70 17.30 1.17 -3.48
N VAL A 71 16.74 -0.01 -3.75
CA VAL A 71 17.07 -0.79 -4.96
C VAL A 71 15.96 -0.71 -6.01
N HIS A 72 15.11 0.32 -5.92
CA HIS A 72 14.07 0.62 -6.90
C HIS A 72 13.00 -0.49 -7.06
N LYS A 73 12.62 -1.11 -5.95
CA LYS A 73 11.58 -2.15 -5.89
C LYS A 73 10.33 -1.72 -5.13
N GLY A 74 10.06 -0.41 -5.03
CA GLY A 74 8.77 0.08 -4.55
C GLY A 74 7.66 -0.31 -5.52
N LEU A 75 6.56 -0.89 -5.02
CA LEU A 75 5.48 -1.38 -5.87
C LEU A 75 4.67 -0.23 -6.47
N LEU A 76 4.18 0.68 -5.64
CA LEU A 76 3.44 1.85 -6.11
C LEU A 76 4.40 2.98 -6.46
N GLN A 77 3.97 3.88 -7.35
CA GLN A 77 4.71 5.11 -7.64
C GLN A 77 4.94 5.92 -6.36
N SER A 78 3.89 6.08 -5.54
CA SER A 78 3.97 6.78 -4.25
C SER A 78 4.93 6.16 -3.25
N ASP A 79 5.20 4.86 -3.34
CA ASP A 79 6.22 4.19 -2.52
C ASP A 79 7.62 4.56 -3.03
N GLN A 80 7.85 4.40 -4.34
CA GLN A 80 9.17 4.62 -4.92
C GLN A 80 9.58 6.10 -4.87
N GLU A 81 8.66 7.03 -5.00
CA GLU A 81 8.90 8.48 -4.92
C GLU A 81 9.47 8.91 -3.56
N LEU A 82 9.23 8.17 -2.48
CA LEU A 82 9.85 8.43 -1.18
C LEU A 82 11.39 8.41 -1.24
N PHE A 83 11.96 7.70 -2.20
CA PHE A 83 13.41 7.60 -2.40
C PHE A 83 13.89 8.17 -3.72
N SER A 84 13.09 8.14 -4.79
CA SER A 84 13.49 8.51 -6.14
C SER A 84 13.28 9.99 -6.47
N THR A 85 12.48 10.72 -5.69
CA THR A 85 12.24 12.15 -5.92
C THR A 85 13.46 12.97 -5.48
N THR A 86 14.13 13.60 -6.45
CA THR A 86 15.34 14.40 -6.18
C THR A 86 15.05 15.51 -5.17
N GLY A 87 15.83 15.59 -4.10
CA GLY A 87 15.70 16.60 -3.06
C GLY A 87 14.59 16.37 -2.05
N ALA A 88 13.88 15.24 -2.11
CA ALA A 88 12.85 14.94 -1.13
C ALA A 88 13.43 14.65 0.26
N ASP A 89 12.87 15.25 1.29
CA ASP A 89 13.26 15.03 2.70
C ASP A 89 13.09 13.56 3.12
N THR A 90 12.19 12.84 2.45
CA THR A 90 11.93 11.41 2.70
C THR A 90 13.12 10.50 2.40
N ILE A 91 14.07 10.91 1.55
CA ILE A 91 15.28 10.12 1.24
C ILE A 91 16.09 9.82 2.51
N SER A 92 16.29 10.82 3.36
CA SER A 92 17.02 10.66 4.63
C SER A 92 16.30 9.73 5.60
N ILE A 93 14.97 9.76 5.60
CA ILE A 93 14.11 8.90 6.42
C ILE A 93 14.19 7.45 5.93
N VAL A 94 14.09 7.22 4.61
CA VAL A 94 14.23 5.90 4.00
C VAL A 94 15.59 5.30 4.34
N ASN A 95 16.67 6.07 4.21
CA ASN A 95 18.03 5.63 4.56
C ASN A 95 18.16 5.26 6.05
N SER A 96 17.56 6.05 6.94
CA SER A 96 17.59 5.80 8.36
C SER A 96 16.82 4.53 8.74
N PHE A 97 15.62 4.34 8.17
CA PHE A 97 14.78 3.19 8.48
C PHE A 97 15.31 1.90 7.83
N SER A 98 15.88 1.96 6.63
CA SER A 98 16.49 0.79 5.99
C SER A 98 17.69 0.24 6.77
N SER A 99 18.41 1.09 7.49
CA SER A 99 19.58 0.71 8.29
C SER A 99 19.24 0.36 9.74
N ASN A 100 18.13 0.86 10.30
CA ASN A 100 17.80 0.71 11.71
C ASN A 100 16.33 0.36 11.94
N GLN A 101 16.05 -0.92 12.14
CA GLN A 101 14.69 -1.44 12.37
C GLN A 101 14.06 -0.91 13.66
N THR A 102 14.85 -0.75 14.73
CA THR A 102 14.34 -0.21 16.00
C THR A 102 13.87 1.22 15.82
N LEU A 103 14.65 2.03 15.11
CA LEU A 103 14.26 3.42 14.79
C LEU A 103 12.97 3.45 13.96
N PHE A 104 12.81 2.55 12.97
CA PHE A 104 11.57 2.42 12.22
C PHE A 104 10.39 2.11 13.15
N PHE A 105 10.50 1.12 14.01
CA PHE A 105 9.42 0.73 14.92
C PHE A 105 8.99 1.84 15.87
N GLU A 106 9.93 2.56 16.46
CA GLU A 106 9.61 3.68 17.35
C GLU A 106 8.87 4.81 16.61
N ASN A 107 9.33 5.15 15.41
CA ASN A 107 8.66 6.16 14.58
C ASN A 107 7.30 5.68 14.07
N PHE A 108 7.18 4.42 13.67
CA PHE A 108 5.90 3.82 13.24
C PHE A 108 4.88 3.87 14.37
N LYS A 109 5.25 3.44 15.57
CA LYS A 109 4.40 3.52 16.78
C LYS A 109 3.92 4.96 17.04
N ALA A 110 4.83 5.90 17.05
CA ALA A 110 4.49 7.31 17.28
C ALA A 110 3.56 7.87 16.19
N SER A 111 3.79 7.50 14.92
CA SER A 111 2.96 7.93 13.79
C SER A 111 1.56 7.32 13.85
N MET A 112 1.43 6.06 14.24
CA MET A 112 0.13 5.39 14.38
C MET A 112 -0.70 6.02 15.50
N ILE A 113 -0.08 6.39 16.62
CA ILE A 113 -0.76 7.12 17.71
C ILE A 113 -1.24 8.50 17.21
N LYS A 114 -0.37 9.24 16.50
CA LYS A 114 -0.75 10.54 15.92
C LYS A 114 -1.91 10.39 14.93
N MET A 115 -1.86 9.40 14.06
CA MET A 115 -2.93 9.13 13.09
C MET A 115 -4.25 8.79 13.79
N GLY A 116 -4.21 7.96 14.84
CA GLY A 116 -5.39 7.60 15.63
C GLY A 116 -6.03 8.79 16.35
N ASN A 117 -5.28 9.86 16.59
CA ASN A 117 -5.76 11.06 17.24
C ASN A 117 -6.28 12.15 16.27
N ILE A 118 -6.24 11.90 14.96
CA ILE A 118 -6.73 12.87 13.98
C ILE A 118 -8.26 12.91 13.99
N GLY A 119 -8.83 14.07 14.32
CA GLY A 119 -10.27 14.31 14.22
C GLY A 119 -11.12 13.43 15.14
N VAL A 120 -10.58 12.98 16.28
CA VAL A 120 -11.33 12.15 17.24
C VAL A 120 -12.52 12.92 17.80
N LEU A 121 -13.70 12.36 17.66
CA LEU A 121 -14.93 12.86 18.25
C LEU A 121 -15.15 12.21 19.62
N THR A 122 -15.51 13.01 20.63
CA THR A 122 -15.69 12.55 22.01
C THR A 122 -17.05 12.97 22.57
N GLY A 123 -17.49 12.31 23.62
CA GLY A 123 -18.79 12.59 24.27
C GLY A 123 -19.95 12.49 23.29
N SER A 124 -20.75 13.57 23.18
CA SER A 124 -21.92 13.63 22.28
C SER A 124 -21.59 14.05 20.84
N GLN A 125 -20.32 14.30 20.53
CA GLN A 125 -19.89 14.74 19.17
C GLN A 125 -19.82 13.60 18.15
N GLY A 126 -19.86 12.36 18.62
CA GLY A 126 -19.79 11.16 17.79
C GLY A 126 -20.53 9.98 18.40
N GLU A 127 -20.24 8.80 17.93
CA GLU A 127 -20.81 7.56 18.44
C GLU A 127 -19.74 6.46 18.52
N ILE A 128 -19.93 5.51 19.43
CA ILE A 128 -19.15 4.27 19.45
C ILE A 128 -19.83 3.32 18.45
N ARG A 129 -19.22 3.16 17.28
CA ARG A 129 -19.78 2.34 16.20
C ARG A 129 -19.71 0.86 16.53
N GLN A 130 -20.80 0.14 16.27
CA GLN A 130 -20.84 -1.31 16.32
C GLN A 130 -20.01 -1.92 15.16
N GLN A 131 -20.02 -1.25 14.00
CA GLN A 131 -19.16 -1.55 12.85
C GLN A 131 -18.42 -0.28 12.44
N CYS A 132 -17.09 -0.35 12.29
CA CYS A 132 -16.25 0.84 12.07
C CYS A 132 -16.61 1.65 10.81
N ASN A 133 -17.09 0.98 9.78
CA ASN A 133 -17.36 1.56 8.45
C ASN A 133 -18.78 2.14 8.28
N PHE A 134 -19.69 1.97 9.26
CA PHE A 134 -21.06 2.49 9.19
C PHE A 134 -21.44 3.25 10.46
N VAL A 135 -22.33 4.24 10.31
CA VAL A 135 -23.01 4.87 11.43
C VAL A 135 -24.05 3.90 12.00
N ASN A 136 -24.24 3.92 13.33
CA ASN A 136 -25.26 3.09 13.98
C ASN A 136 -26.65 3.43 13.46
N GLY A 137 -27.49 2.42 13.31
CA GLY A 137 -28.86 2.60 12.78
C GLY A 137 -28.98 2.67 11.25
N ASN A 138 -27.86 2.65 10.51
CA ASN A 138 -27.90 2.59 9.05
C ASN A 138 -27.94 1.13 8.57
N SER A 139 -29.14 0.54 8.51
CA SER A 139 -29.36 -0.85 8.10
C SER A 139 -29.06 -1.10 6.60
N ALA A 140 -28.97 -0.07 5.78
CA ALA A 140 -28.71 -0.20 4.33
C ALA A 140 -27.31 -0.74 4.04
N GLY A 141 -26.32 -0.45 4.90
CA GLY A 141 -24.97 -0.97 4.77
C GLY A 141 -24.83 -2.48 5.03
N LEU A 142 -25.68 -3.05 5.92
CA LEU A 142 -25.66 -4.49 6.21
C LEU A 142 -26.16 -5.32 5.01
N ALA A 143 -27.20 -4.85 4.32
CA ALA A 143 -27.77 -5.53 3.16
C ALA A 143 -26.74 -5.64 1.99
N THR A 144 -25.92 -4.62 1.81
CA THR A 144 -24.91 -4.59 0.72
C THR A 144 -23.74 -5.55 0.96
N LEU A 145 -23.38 -5.82 2.23
CA LEU A 145 -22.34 -6.80 2.56
C LEU A 145 -22.86 -8.23 2.47
N ALA A 146 -24.07 -8.49 2.97
CA ALA A 146 -24.68 -9.83 2.89
C ALA A 146 -24.90 -10.30 1.45
N THR A 147 -25.22 -9.38 0.51
CA THR A 147 -25.34 -9.69 -0.91
C THR A 147 -24.00 -9.91 -1.60
N LYS A 148 -22.89 -9.32 -1.13
CA LYS A 148 -21.56 -9.58 -1.66
C LYS A 148 -20.98 -10.92 -1.20
N GLU A 149 -21.16 -11.29 0.06
CA GLU A 149 -20.68 -12.59 0.56
C GLU A 149 -21.43 -13.77 -0.06
N SER A 150 -22.74 -13.64 -0.32
CA SER A 150 -23.51 -14.70 -0.99
C SER A 150 -23.19 -14.87 -2.48
N SER A 151 -22.57 -13.88 -3.13
CA SER A 151 -22.15 -13.98 -4.53
C SER A 151 -20.73 -14.54 -4.72
N GLU A 152 -19.90 -14.55 -3.67
CA GLU A 152 -18.55 -15.10 -3.73
C GLU A 152 -18.45 -16.59 -3.35
N TYR A 153 -19.50 -17.16 -2.72
CA TYR A 153 -19.55 -18.58 -2.32
C TYR A 153 -20.61 -19.42 -3.07
N GLY A 154 -21.18 -18.86 -4.14
CA GLY A 154 -22.14 -19.56 -4.98
C GLY A 154 -21.51 -19.93 -6.33
N MET A 155 -20.68 -20.92 -6.36
CA MET A 155 -20.49 -22.04 -7.32
C MET A 155 -19.19 -22.78 -7.02
#